data_b05d0798bc78fd8ca091ca6d3efac174
#
_entry.id   b05d0798bc78fd8ca091ca6d3efac174
#
_cell.length_a   1.000
_cell.length_b   1.000
_cell.length_c   1.000
_cell.angle_alpha   90.00
_cell.angle_beta   90.00
_cell.angle_gamma   90.00
#
_symmetry.space_group_name_H-M   'P 1'
#
loop_
_entity.id
_entity.type
_entity.pdbx_description
1 polymer ?
#
loop_
_entity_poly.entity_id
_entity_poly.type
_entity_poly.pdbx_seq_one_letter_code
_entity_poly.pdbx_strand_id
1 'polypeptide(L)'
;MRLVTSSVVPDFPERLHEGQHCVKCHKDFRSIPGIQSARLDWKISQDFRLVSIWPPPSMTRTASITRNTAETRIELTVNLDGSGKSDISTGVGFFDHMLTLFARHGLFDLTVKANGDLHVDHHHTVEDVGICLGRCLNQAIGDKHGICRYGHFTLPMEETLVTSAVDLSGRMAFIYRVEFLTEKIGEFDTQLVQEFWTAVSSNALMNLHLLLHHGTNSHHVAEGIFKSTARALRMAVTIDPRQQGVPSSKGTLQG
;
A
#
# COMPACT_ATOMS: atom_id res chain seq x y z
N MET A 1 -26.63 -37.66 -31.67
CA MET A 1 -27.23 -37.83 -30.33
C MET A 1 -27.10 -36.49 -29.64
N ARG A 2 -28.22 -35.74 -29.59
CA ARG A 2 -28.30 -34.38 -29.03
C ARG A 2 -28.55 -34.51 -27.52
N LEU A 3 -27.81 -33.75 -26.73
CA LEU A 3 -28.22 -33.37 -25.38
C LEU A 3 -28.10 -31.85 -25.22
N VAL A 4 -29.25 -31.23 -25.17
CA VAL A 4 -29.48 -29.82 -24.83
C VAL A 4 -29.63 -29.76 -23.32
N THR A 5 -28.84 -28.97 -22.62
CA THR A 5 -29.12 -28.59 -21.24
C THR A 5 -29.24 -27.06 -21.18
N SER A 6 -30.45 -26.59 -20.99
CA SER A 6 -30.80 -25.21 -20.70
C SER A 6 -30.44 -24.89 -19.26
N SER A 7 -29.60 -23.89 -19.06
CA SER A 7 -29.40 -23.24 -17.75
C SER A 7 -30.33 -22.04 -17.63
N VAL A 8 -31.23 -22.14 -16.66
CA VAL A 8 -32.12 -21.05 -16.23
C VAL A 8 -31.32 -20.07 -15.40
N VAL A 9 -31.25 -18.83 -15.87
CA VAL A 9 -30.75 -17.67 -15.13
C VAL A 9 -31.92 -17.08 -14.33
N PRO A 10 -31.83 -16.86 -13.02
CA PRO A 10 -32.90 -16.15 -12.32
C PRO A 10 -32.82 -14.65 -12.54
N ASP A 11 -33.94 -14.06 -12.92
CA ASP A 11 -34.21 -12.63 -13.05
C ASP A 11 -34.00 -11.92 -11.69
N PHE A 12 -33.19 -10.86 -11.68
CA PHE A 12 -33.14 -9.88 -10.59
C PHE A 12 -34.08 -8.72 -10.94
N PRO A 13 -34.98 -8.31 -10.05
CA PRO A 13 -35.82 -7.14 -10.28
C PRO A 13 -35.05 -5.84 -10.08
N GLU A 14 -35.22 -4.94 -11.04
CA GLU A 14 -34.73 -3.56 -11.04
C GLU A 14 -35.44 -2.68 -10.00
N ARG A 15 -34.65 -1.74 -9.47
CA ARG A 15 -35.02 -0.44 -8.87
C ARG A 15 -35.77 -0.45 -7.53
N LEU A 16 -35.05 0.00 -6.50
CA LEU A 16 -35.66 0.70 -5.37
C LEU A 16 -35.36 2.19 -5.48
N HIS A 17 -36.43 2.98 -5.61
CA HIS A 17 -36.44 4.42 -5.51
C HIS A 17 -36.16 4.89 -4.08
N GLU A 18 -35.53 6.06 -3.99
CA GLU A 18 -35.26 6.82 -2.75
C GLU A 18 -36.54 7.16 -1.98
N GLY A 19 -36.42 7.10 -0.67
CA GLY A 19 -37.20 7.92 0.26
C GLY A 19 -38.57 7.38 0.65
N GLN A 20 -38.63 6.55 1.70
CA GLN A 20 -39.79 6.56 2.61
C GLN A 20 -39.41 6.01 3.99
N HIS A 21 -39.69 6.84 5.00
CA HIS A 21 -39.65 6.49 6.42
C HIS A 21 -40.56 5.30 6.72
N CYS A 22 -40.00 4.24 7.32
CA CYS A 22 -40.80 3.15 7.84
C CYS A 22 -41.27 3.50 9.27
N VAL A 23 -42.53 3.92 9.36
CA VAL A 23 -43.26 4.06 10.63
C VAL A 23 -44.20 2.85 10.76
N LYS A 24 -44.14 2.20 11.94
CA LYS A 24 -45.08 1.22 12.49
C LYS A 24 -44.91 -0.24 12.06
N CYS A 25 -44.22 -0.98 12.91
CA CYS A 25 -44.63 -2.36 13.23
C CYS A 25 -45.12 -2.38 14.68
N HIS A 26 -46.41 -2.07 14.89
CA HIS A 26 -47.16 -2.57 16.02
C HIS A 26 -47.71 -3.92 15.60
N LYS A 27 -47.24 -5.01 16.19
CA LYS A 27 -47.96 -6.27 16.28
C LYS A 27 -48.18 -6.60 17.75
N ASP A 28 -49.46 -6.57 18.11
CA ASP A 28 -49.99 -7.01 19.41
C ASP A 28 -49.62 -8.48 19.68
N PHE A 29 -48.82 -8.72 20.72
CA PHE A 29 -48.68 -10.03 21.34
C PHE A 29 -49.58 -10.07 22.58
N ARG A 30 -50.88 -10.35 22.37
CA ARG A 30 -51.76 -10.77 23.46
C ARG A 30 -52.26 -12.17 23.11
N SER A 31 -51.82 -13.10 23.91
CA SER A 31 -52.46 -14.35 24.32
C SER A 31 -51.52 -15.56 24.26
N ILE A 32 -50.68 -15.69 25.29
CA ILE A 32 -50.18 -16.98 25.73
C ILE A 32 -50.48 -17.06 27.23
N PRO A 33 -51.33 -18.01 27.72
CA PRO A 33 -51.61 -18.16 29.12
C PRO A 33 -50.42 -18.84 29.81
N GLY A 34 -49.89 -18.21 30.85
CA GLY A 34 -48.96 -18.87 31.77
C GLY A 34 -47.65 -18.13 32.11
N ILE A 35 -47.44 -16.88 31.71
CA ILE A 35 -46.26 -16.13 32.13
C ILE A 35 -46.65 -15.05 33.11
N GLN A 36 -46.38 -15.30 34.42
CA GLN A 36 -46.45 -14.28 35.44
C GLN A 36 -45.44 -13.17 35.16
N SER A 37 -45.93 -11.93 35.25
CA SER A 37 -45.13 -10.72 35.02
C SER A 37 -43.99 -10.57 36.04
N ALA A 38 -42.79 -10.92 35.64
CA ALA A 38 -41.60 -10.43 36.32
C ALA A 38 -41.30 -9.02 35.81
N ARG A 39 -41.49 -8.00 36.64
CA ARG A 39 -40.95 -6.66 36.38
C ARG A 39 -39.43 -6.75 36.44
N LEU A 40 -38.80 -6.74 35.31
CA LEU A 40 -37.35 -6.47 35.18
C LEU A 40 -37.14 -4.96 35.26
N ASP A 41 -36.85 -4.47 36.48
CA ASP A 41 -36.35 -3.12 36.67
C ASP A 41 -34.93 -3.02 36.08
N TRP A 42 -34.82 -2.56 34.83
CA TRP A 42 -33.57 -2.18 34.24
C TRP A 42 -33.11 -0.85 34.89
N LYS A 43 -32.37 -0.94 35.99
CA LYS A 43 -31.48 0.14 36.38
C LYS A 43 -30.33 0.15 35.37
N ILE A 44 -30.44 1.00 34.33
CA ILE A 44 -29.31 1.38 33.51
C ILE A 44 -28.39 2.20 34.42
N SER A 45 -27.33 1.57 34.95
CA SER A 45 -26.28 2.31 35.61
C SER A 45 -25.61 3.19 34.56
N GLN A 46 -25.64 4.52 34.77
CA GLN A 46 -25.01 5.53 33.91
C GLN A 46 -23.48 5.54 34.05
N ASP A 47 -22.85 4.40 34.25
CA ASP A 47 -21.40 4.26 34.19
C ASP A 47 -20.89 3.67 32.88
N PHE A 48 -21.48 4.12 31.76
CA PHE A 48 -20.73 4.08 30.51
C PHE A 48 -19.68 5.19 30.54
N ARG A 49 -18.61 5.00 31.29
CA ARG A 49 -17.35 5.62 30.93
C ARG A 49 -17.05 5.08 29.52
N LEU A 50 -17.27 5.94 28.53
CA LEU A 50 -16.66 5.78 27.23
C LEU A 50 -15.15 5.64 27.49
N VAL A 51 -14.69 4.40 27.64
CA VAL A 51 -13.27 4.13 27.48
C VAL A 51 -13.00 4.49 26.03
N SER A 52 -12.55 5.72 25.85
CA SER A 52 -11.97 6.18 24.60
C SER A 52 -10.70 5.34 24.37
N ILE A 53 -10.90 4.10 23.90
CA ILE A 53 -9.81 3.26 23.46
C ILE A 53 -9.66 3.53 21.97
N TRP A 54 -9.05 4.69 21.62
CA TRP A 54 -8.44 4.88 20.32
C TRP A 54 -8.12 6.35 20.05
N PRO A 55 -6.91 6.65 19.56
CA PRO A 55 -5.72 5.82 19.42
C PRO A 55 -4.68 6.14 20.52
N PRO A 56 -3.71 5.26 20.78
CA PRO A 56 -2.51 5.67 21.51
C PRO A 56 -1.87 6.84 20.75
N PRO A 57 -1.07 7.71 21.42
CA PRO A 57 -0.40 8.79 20.73
C PRO A 57 0.33 8.19 19.53
N SER A 58 -0.09 8.59 18.34
CA SER A 58 0.48 8.10 17.09
C SER A 58 1.96 8.50 17.10
N MET A 59 2.84 7.55 17.37
CA MET A 59 4.19 7.70 16.85
C MET A 59 3.99 7.80 15.34
N THR A 60 4.17 8.99 14.81
CA THR A 60 4.11 9.20 13.36
C THR A 60 5.15 8.27 12.76
N ARG A 61 4.72 7.33 11.91
CA ARG A 61 5.62 6.40 11.21
C ARG A 61 6.35 7.16 10.12
N THR A 62 7.26 8.04 10.58
CA THR A 62 8.04 8.96 9.76
C THR A 62 9.51 8.69 9.97
N ALA A 63 10.28 8.66 8.90
CA ALA A 63 11.73 8.57 8.95
C ALA A 63 12.37 9.54 7.97
N SER A 64 13.59 10.00 8.32
CA SER A 64 14.38 10.92 7.49
C SER A 64 15.83 10.44 7.44
N ILE A 65 16.42 10.50 6.27
CA ILE A 65 17.83 10.13 6.03
C ILE A 65 18.51 11.23 5.23
N THR A 66 19.75 11.54 5.63
CA THR A 66 20.70 12.30 4.83
C THR A 66 21.84 11.37 4.44
N ARG A 67 22.15 11.29 3.14
CA ARG A 67 23.26 10.52 2.59
C ARG A 67 24.15 11.43 1.75
N ASN A 68 25.43 11.44 2.06
CA ASN A 68 26.43 12.18 1.32
C ASN A 68 27.55 11.22 0.92
N THR A 69 27.83 11.14 -0.37
CA THR A 69 28.95 10.41 -0.96
C THR A 69 29.80 11.34 -1.80
N ALA A 70 30.77 10.81 -2.51
CA ALA A 70 31.51 11.59 -3.50
C ALA A 70 30.66 11.89 -4.76
N GLU A 71 29.63 11.09 -5.01
CA GLU A 71 28.81 11.11 -6.23
C GLU A 71 27.46 11.78 -6.00
N THR A 72 26.87 11.65 -4.80
CA THR A 72 25.50 12.13 -4.53
C THR A 72 25.38 12.80 -3.16
N ARG A 73 24.45 13.74 -3.08
CA ARG A 73 23.97 14.32 -1.82
C ARG A 73 22.45 14.23 -1.80
N ILE A 74 21.90 13.49 -0.83
CA ILE A 74 20.47 13.17 -0.77
C ILE A 74 19.92 13.46 0.62
N GLU A 75 18.78 14.13 0.66
CA GLU A 75 17.92 14.29 1.82
C GLU A 75 16.55 13.68 1.48
N LEU A 76 16.11 12.68 2.26
CA LEU A 76 14.86 11.98 2.01
C LEU A 76 14.08 11.82 3.30
N THR A 77 12.78 12.14 3.24
CA THR A 77 11.83 11.92 4.34
C THR A 77 10.60 11.20 3.80
N VAL A 78 10.16 10.15 4.52
CA VAL A 78 8.88 9.47 4.25
C VAL A 78 8.01 9.44 5.49
N ASN A 79 6.72 9.72 5.33
CA ASN A 79 5.68 9.48 6.33
C ASN A 79 4.72 8.43 5.77
N LEU A 80 4.62 7.27 6.43
CA LEU A 80 3.75 6.15 6.02
C LEU A 80 2.27 6.42 6.27
N ASP A 81 1.95 7.34 7.18
CA ASP A 81 0.58 7.74 7.54
C ASP A 81 0.20 9.09 6.89
N GLY A 82 0.77 9.35 5.73
CA GLY A 82 0.57 10.57 4.97
C GLY A 82 -0.74 10.64 4.19
N SER A 83 -0.80 11.61 3.29
CA SER A 83 -1.92 11.87 2.40
C SER A 83 -1.56 11.81 0.90
N GLY A 84 -0.32 11.43 0.60
CA GLY A 84 0.21 11.37 -0.76
C GLY A 84 0.78 12.70 -1.26
N LYS A 85 1.22 13.56 -0.34
CA LYS A 85 1.95 14.79 -0.66
C LYS A 85 3.38 14.47 -1.08
N SER A 86 3.89 15.20 -2.06
CA SER A 86 5.26 15.02 -2.52
C SER A 86 5.95 16.35 -2.74
N ASP A 87 7.25 16.42 -2.40
CA ASP A 87 8.16 17.50 -2.72
C ASP A 87 9.48 16.88 -3.20
N ILE A 88 9.60 16.69 -4.52
CA ILE A 88 10.62 15.86 -5.14
C ILE A 88 11.44 16.68 -6.12
N SER A 89 12.76 16.55 -6.03
CA SER A 89 13.72 17.17 -6.93
C SER A 89 14.99 16.33 -6.95
N THR A 90 15.16 15.48 -7.98
CA THR A 90 16.36 14.66 -8.18
C THR A 90 17.21 15.16 -9.34
N GLY A 91 16.69 16.08 -10.14
CA GLY A 91 17.30 16.52 -11.40
C GLY A 91 17.00 15.58 -12.58
N VAL A 92 16.29 14.45 -12.34
CA VAL A 92 15.89 13.48 -13.36
C VAL A 92 14.37 13.51 -13.49
N GLY A 93 13.85 14.25 -14.47
CA GLY A 93 12.42 14.59 -14.56
C GLY A 93 11.48 13.38 -14.60
N PHE A 94 11.83 12.32 -15.35
CA PHE A 94 11.02 11.11 -15.39
C PHE A 94 11.02 10.39 -14.03
N PHE A 95 12.15 10.36 -13.34
CA PHE A 95 12.25 9.75 -12.01
C PHE A 95 11.48 10.55 -10.96
N ASP A 96 11.52 11.88 -11.01
CA ASP A 96 10.69 12.76 -10.16
C ASP A 96 9.20 12.44 -10.34
N HIS A 97 8.77 12.22 -11.59
CA HIS A 97 7.41 11.80 -11.87
C HIS A 97 7.08 10.43 -11.27
N MET A 98 7.96 9.44 -11.41
CA MET A 98 7.76 8.10 -10.81
C MET A 98 7.64 8.14 -9.29
N LEU A 99 8.49 8.90 -8.62
CA LEU A 99 8.43 9.07 -7.16
C LEU A 99 7.17 9.82 -6.71
N THR A 100 6.71 10.80 -7.50
CA THR A 100 5.43 11.48 -7.27
C THR A 100 4.25 10.51 -7.34
N LEU A 101 4.24 9.62 -8.33
CA LEU A 101 3.22 8.57 -8.44
C LEU A 101 3.27 7.59 -7.25
N PHE A 102 4.48 7.19 -6.83
CA PHE A 102 4.67 6.35 -5.65
C PHE A 102 4.07 6.99 -4.41
N ALA A 103 4.40 8.25 -4.13
CA ALA A 103 3.83 8.99 -3.00
C ALA A 103 2.30 9.05 -3.08
N ARG A 104 1.77 9.45 -4.23
CA ARG A 104 0.33 9.66 -4.44
C ARG A 104 -0.49 8.38 -4.28
N HIS A 105 -0.06 7.27 -4.89
CA HIS A 105 -0.80 6.02 -4.88
C HIS A 105 -0.59 5.22 -3.58
N GLY A 106 0.57 5.39 -2.92
CA GLY A 106 0.84 4.85 -1.59
C GLY A 106 0.13 5.61 -0.47
N LEU A 107 -0.30 6.85 -0.71
CA LEU A 107 -0.69 7.84 0.30
C LEU A 107 0.43 8.11 1.31
N PHE A 108 1.67 7.97 0.89
CA PHE A 108 2.84 8.36 1.66
C PHE A 108 3.15 9.84 1.42
N ASP A 109 3.49 10.59 2.48
CA ASP A 109 4.07 11.90 2.23
C ASP A 109 5.58 11.70 2.02
N LEU A 110 6.11 12.20 0.90
CA LEU A 110 7.48 11.93 0.46
C LEU A 110 8.19 13.24 0.07
N THR A 111 9.30 13.50 0.73
CA THR A 111 10.24 14.57 0.34
C THR A 111 11.55 13.96 -0.14
N VAL A 112 12.03 14.36 -1.31
CA VAL A 112 13.31 13.91 -1.86
C VAL A 112 14.03 15.12 -2.46
N LYS A 113 15.21 15.42 -1.95
CA LYS A 113 16.14 16.39 -2.52
C LYS A 113 17.45 15.66 -2.82
N ALA A 114 17.77 15.53 -4.08
CA ALA A 114 18.98 14.87 -4.52
C ALA A 114 19.78 15.78 -5.46
N ASN A 115 21.08 15.76 -5.30
CA ASN A 115 22.04 16.39 -6.19
C ASN A 115 23.14 15.36 -6.45
N GLY A 116 23.16 14.78 -7.64
CA GLY A 116 24.12 13.79 -8.06
C GLY A 116 24.95 14.23 -9.27
N ASP A 117 25.85 13.38 -9.67
CA ASP A 117 26.78 13.55 -10.78
C ASP A 117 26.13 13.25 -12.14
N LEU A 118 24.96 13.87 -12.42
CA LEU A 118 24.15 13.66 -13.63
C LEU A 118 24.90 13.88 -14.95
N HIS A 119 26.10 14.50 -14.91
CA HIS A 119 26.97 14.63 -16.06
C HIS A 119 27.65 13.28 -16.44
N VAL A 120 27.68 12.32 -15.53
CA VAL A 120 28.10 10.93 -15.81
C VAL A 120 26.90 10.18 -16.43
N ASP A 121 25.89 9.91 -15.65
CA ASP A 121 24.57 9.39 -16.03
C ASP A 121 23.58 9.53 -14.85
N HIS A 122 22.43 8.86 -14.93
CA HIS A 122 21.42 8.89 -13.86
C HIS A 122 21.59 7.78 -12.82
N HIS A 123 22.52 6.82 -13.00
CA HIS A 123 22.60 5.58 -12.23
C HIS A 123 22.80 5.85 -10.74
N HIS A 124 23.88 6.56 -10.37
CA HIS A 124 24.23 6.83 -8.98
C HIS A 124 23.11 7.55 -8.23
N THR A 125 22.47 8.53 -8.90
CA THR A 125 21.33 9.25 -8.29
C THR A 125 20.14 8.36 -8.03
N VAL A 126 19.76 7.52 -9.00
CA VAL A 126 18.58 6.64 -8.89
C VAL A 126 18.82 5.53 -7.86
N GLU A 127 19.99 4.90 -7.87
CA GLU A 127 20.36 3.87 -6.89
C GLU A 127 20.39 4.44 -5.47
N ASP A 128 21.08 5.55 -5.26
CA ASP A 128 21.25 6.14 -3.92
C ASP A 128 19.94 6.68 -3.35
N VAL A 129 19.02 7.21 -4.16
CA VAL A 129 17.66 7.53 -3.73
C VAL A 129 16.93 6.26 -3.34
N GLY A 130 17.09 5.15 -4.07
CA GLY A 130 16.53 3.85 -3.72
C GLY A 130 17.04 3.33 -2.37
N ILE A 131 18.35 3.44 -2.11
CA ILE A 131 18.96 3.12 -0.81
C ILE A 131 18.34 3.94 0.30
N CYS A 132 18.22 5.26 0.12
CA CYS A 132 17.63 6.16 1.10
C CYS A 132 16.15 5.81 1.37
N LEU A 133 15.36 5.61 0.32
CA LEU A 133 13.95 5.24 0.45
C LEU A 133 13.79 3.90 1.20
N GLY A 134 14.58 2.88 0.83
CA GLY A 134 14.55 1.58 1.50
C GLY A 134 14.83 1.68 3.00
N ARG A 135 15.87 2.43 3.37
CA ARG A 135 16.22 2.66 4.78
C ARG A 135 15.14 3.45 5.52
N CYS A 136 14.59 4.50 4.90
CA CYS A 136 13.49 5.26 5.49
C CYS A 136 12.25 4.38 5.72
N LEU A 137 11.89 3.54 4.75
CA LEU A 137 10.77 2.58 4.90
C LEU A 137 11.02 1.65 6.08
N ASN A 138 12.21 1.04 6.17
CA ASN A 138 12.54 0.13 7.27
C ASN A 138 12.48 0.82 8.65
N GLN A 139 13.01 2.04 8.74
CA GLN A 139 12.97 2.83 9.98
C GLN A 139 11.55 3.25 10.36
N ALA A 140 10.75 3.72 9.38
CA ALA A 140 9.38 4.18 9.62
C ALA A 140 8.43 3.03 10.00
N ILE A 141 8.65 1.82 9.47
CA ILE A 141 7.89 0.61 9.83
C ILE A 141 8.22 0.17 11.27
N GLY A 142 9.43 0.42 11.74
CA GLY A 142 9.87 0.10 13.10
C GLY A 142 9.89 -1.40 13.40
N ASP A 143 9.29 -1.79 14.51
CA ASP A 143 9.27 -3.16 15.01
C ASP A 143 8.25 -4.08 14.34
N LYS A 144 7.49 -3.54 13.38
CA LYS A 144 6.47 -4.27 12.60
C LYS A 144 5.27 -4.76 13.41
N HIS A 145 5.01 -4.17 14.58
CA HIS A 145 3.83 -4.50 15.37
C HIS A 145 2.53 -4.09 14.68
N GLY A 146 1.58 -5.00 14.65
CA GLY A 146 0.22 -4.75 14.17
C GLY A 146 0.07 -4.48 12.69
N ILE A 147 1.14 -4.56 11.87
CA ILE A 147 1.02 -4.36 10.42
C ILE A 147 0.42 -5.59 9.73
N CYS A 148 -0.19 -5.39 8.55
CA CYS A 148 -0.63 -6.49 7.69
C CYS A 148 0.54 -7.35 7.18
N ARG A 149 1.75 -6.81 7.07
CA ARG A 149 2.98 -7.43 6.60
C ARG A 149 3.00 -7.74 5.11
N TYR A 150 1.93 -8.31 4.58
CA TYR A 150 1.79 -8.67 3.18
C TYR A 150 0.93 -7.66 2.43
N GLY A 151 1.33 -7.35 1.21
CA GLY A 151 0.53 -6.57 0.30
C GLY A 151 0.77 -6.98 -1.14
N HIS A 152 -0.25 -6.91 -1.96
CA HIS A 152 -0.13 -7.11 -3.38
C HIS A 152 -1.12 -6.23 -4.12
N PHE A 153 -0.78 -5.86 -5.33
CA PHE A 153 -1.70 -5.10 -6.18
C PHE A 153 -1.43 -5.40 -7.65
N THR A 154 -2.48 -5.79 -8.35
CA THR A 154 -2.46 -5.91 -9.80
C THR A 154 -3.08 -4.65 -10.37
N LEU A 155 -2.30 -3.89 -11.14
CA LEU A 155 -2.65 -2.58 -11.66
C LEU A 155 -2.78 -2.62 -13.17
N PRO A 156 -3.99 -2.36 -13.71
CA PRO A 156 -4.17 -2.09 -15.14
C PRO A 156 -3.85 -0.62 -15.44
N MET A 157 -3.18 -0.38 -16.54
CA MET A 157 -2.95 0.95 -17.08
C MET A 157 -3.01 0.88 -18.61
N GLU A 158 -4.17 1.20 -19.18
CA GLU A 158 -4.48 1.01 -20.60
C GLU A 158 -4.13 -0.41 -21.07
N GLU A 159 -3.15 -0.58 -21.96
CA GLU A 159 -2.70 -1.88 -22.49
C GLU A 159 -1.72 -2.60 -21.57
N THR A 160 -1.37 -2.02 -20.43
CA THR A 160 -0.37 -2.57 -19.49
C THR A 160 -1.04 -3.19 -18.26
N LEU A 161 -0.57 -4.35 -17.84
CA LEU A 161 -0.98 -5.02 -16.60
C LEU A 161 0.26 -5.45 -15.82
N VAL A 162 0.42 -4.90 -14.60
CA VAL A 162 1.56 -5.19 -13.70
C VAL A 162 1.04 -5.69 -12.35
N THR A 163 1.70 -6.68 -11.78
CA THR A 163 1.49 -7.10 -10.38
C THR A 163 2.75 -6.83 -9.57
N SER A 164 2.56 -6.20 -8.41
CA SER A 164 3.56 -6.10 -7.35
C SER A 164 3.10 -6.86 -6.11
N ALA A 165 4.00 -7.65 -5.49
CA ALA A 165 3.73 -8.33 -4.23
C ALA A 165 4.89 -8.08 -3.25
N VAL A 166 4.53 -7.78 -1.99
CA VAL A 166 5.46 -7.39 -0.92
C VAL A 166 5.27 -8.28 0.30
N ASP A 167 6.39 -8.71 0.91
CA ASP A 167 6.45 -9.23 2.27
C ASP A 167 7.50 -8.46 3.06
N LEU A 168 7.08 -7.76 4.12
CA LEU A 168 7.96 -7.02 5.03
C LEU A 168 8.67 -7.97 6.01
N SER A 169 9.30 -9.00 5.48
CA SER A 169 9.84 -10.16 6.19
C SER A 169 11.09 -9.89 7.05
N GLY A 170 11.76 -8.75 6.88
CA GLY A 170 13.07 -8.48 7.48
C GLY A 170 14.25 -9.08 6.71
N ARG A 171 14.02 -9.64 5.53
CA ARG A 171 15.04 -10.21 4.64
C ARG A 171 14.78 -9.78 3.20
N MET A 172 15.86 -9.50 2.48
CA MET A 172 15.79 -9.14 1.06
C MET A 172 15.50 -10.36 0.19
N ALA A 173 14.54 -10.23 -0.70
CA ALA A 173 14.42 -11.02 -1.93
C ALA A 173 13.80 -10.12 -3.01
N PHE A 174 14.40 -10.10 -4.19
CA PHE A 174 13.91 -9.29 -5.29
C PHE A 174 13.73 -10.15 -6.54
N ILE A 175 12.51 -10.28 -6.99
CA ILE A 175 12.15 -11.03 -8.21
C ILE A 175 11.60 -10.01 -9.21
N TYR A 176 12.33 -9.87 -10.31
CA TYR A 176 12.02 -8.94 -11.39
C TYR A 176 11.72 -9.73 -12.67
N ARG A 177 10.46 -9.72 -13.10
CA ARG A 177 9.99 -10.34 -14.34
C ARG A 177 9.30 -9.28 -15.19
N VAL A 178 10.10 -8.33 -15.62
CA VAL A 178 9.67 -7.20 -16.45
C VAL A 178 10.67 -7.05 -17.59
N GLU A 179 10.15 -6.95 -18.80
CA GLU A 179 10.91 -6.63 -20.00
C GLU A 179 10.37 -5.31 -20.57
N PHE A 180 11.25 -4.35 -20.78
CA PHE A 180 10.93 -3.11 -21.48
C PHE A 180 11.20 -3.26 -22.97
N LEU A 181 10.30 -2.77 -23.81
CA LEU A 181 10.47 -2.81 -25.27
C LEU A 181 11.43 -1.73 -25.80
N THR A 182 11.74 -0.73 -24.98
CA THR A 182 12.69 0.34 -25.33
C THR A 182 13.75 0.47 -24.25
N GLU A 183 14.95 0.82 -24.63
CA GLU A 183 16.07 1.05 -23.70
C GLU A 183 15.88 2.33 -22.88
N LYS A 184 15.14 3.32 -23.41
CA LYS A 184 14.93 4.62 -22.79
C LYS A 184 13.47 5.06 -22.84
N ILE A 185 13.12 5.89 -21.85
CA ILE A 185 11.89 6.70 -21.80
C ILE A 185 12.34 8.16 -21.68
N GLY A 186 12.31 8.89 -22.80
CA GLY A 186 13.03 10.17 -22.88
C GLY A 186 14.53 9.97 -22.65
N GLU A 187 15.11 10.66 -21.67
CA GLU A 187 16.52 10.50 -21.30
C GLU A 187 16.76 9.44 -20.20
N PHE A 188 15.69 8.82 -19.67
CA PHE A 188 15.77 7.86 -18.56
C PHE A 188 15.94 6.44 -19.08
N ASP A 189 17.03 5.76 -18.68
CA ASP A 189 17.29 4.38 -19.00
C ASP A 189 16.33 3.44 -18.26
N THR A 190 15.65 2.54 -18.98
CA THR A 190 14.65 1.64 -18.40
C THR A 190 15.24 0.62 -17.40
N GLN A 191 16.53 0.26 -17.56
CA GLN A 191 17.25 -0.56 -16.60
C GLN A 191 17.28 0.02 -15.18
N LEU A 192 17.25 1.36 -15.06
CA LEU A 192 17.26 2.03 -13.76
C LEU A 192 16.02 1.76 -12.92
N VAL A 193 14.92 1.33 -13.52
CA VAL A 193 13.74 0.85 -12.77
C VAL A 193 14.09 -0.38 -11.94
N GLN A 194 14.84 -1.32 -12.51
CA GLN A 194 15.30 -2.51 -11.79
C GLN A 194 16.30 -2.14 -10.70
N GLU A 195 17.28 -1.29 -11.00
CA GLU A 195 18.29 -0.84 -10.04
C GLU A 195 17.66 -0.13 -8.83
N PHE A 196 16.73 0.80 -9.09
CA PHE A 196 16.00 1.48 -8.03
C PHE A 196 15.29 0.51 -7.09
N TRP A 197 14.51 -0.44 -7.62
CA TRP A 197 13.75 -1.37 -6.79
C TRP A 197 14.63 -2.43 -6.12
N THR A 198 15.78 -2.76 -6.71
CA THR A 198 16.84 -3.58 -6.06
C THR A 198 17.35 -2.86 -4.82
N ALA A 199 17.74 -1.58 -4.97
CA ALA A 199 18.23 -0.75 -3.88
C ALA A 199 17.17 -0.58 -2.78
N VAL A 200 15.92 -0.28 -3.14
CA VAL A 200 14.80 -0.18 -2.18
C VAL A 200 14.59 -1.50 -1.44
N SER A 201 14.48 -2.62 -2.14
CA SER A 201 14.18 -3.93 -1.56
C SER A 201 15.28 -4.39 -0.58
N SER A 202 16.55 -4.19 -0.94
CA SER A 202 17.70 -4.58 -0.12
C SER A 202 17.80 -3.74 1.17
N ASN A 203 17.50 -2.44 1.11
CA ASN A 203 17.63 -1.55 2.25
C ASN A 203 16.36 -1.49 3.12
N ALA A 204 15.19 -1.80 2.56
CA ALA A 204 13.94 -2.00 3.31
C ALA A 204 13.87 -3.39 3.98
N LEU A 205 14.77 -4.31 3.64
CA LEU A 205 14.75 -5.71 4.09
C LEU A 205 13.39 -6.36 3.83
N MET A 206 12.92 -6.25 2.59
CA MET A 206 11.64 -6.80 2.16
C MET A 206 11.79 -7.76 0.98
N ASN A 207 10.82 -8.66 0.83
CA ASN A 207 10.66 -9.37 -0.42
C ASN A 207 9.78 -8.52 -1.35
N LEU A 208 10.22 -8.33 -2.58
CA LEU A 208 9.48 -7.61 -3.61
C LEU A 208 9.48 -8.44 -4.89
N HIS A 209 8.29 -8.71 -5.40
CA HIS A 209 8.08 -9.36 -6.69
C HIS A 209 7.39 -8.40 -7.63
N LEU A 210 7.97 -8.16 -8.80
CA LEU A 210 7.46 -7.34 -9.88
C LEU A 210 7.23 -8.18 -11.12
N LEU A 211 6.00 -8.27 -11.57
CA LEU A 211 5.58 -9.13 -12.67
C LEU A 211 4.83 -8.30 -13.71
N LEU A 212 5.39 -8.19 -14.91
CA LEU A 212 4.67 -7.67 -16.07
C LEU A 212 3.91 -8.81 -16.74
N HIS A 213 2.58 -8.71 -16.80
CA HIS A 213 1.76 -9.69 -17.51
C HIS A 213 1.71 -9.38 -19.00
N HIS A 214 1.52 -8.13 -19.34
CA HIS A 214 1.58 -7.57 -20.69
C HIS A 214 1.71 -6.05 -20.64
N GLY A 215 2.20 -5.44 -21.70
CA GLY A 215 2.35 -4.02 -21.88
C GLY A 215 3.26 -3.73 -23.08
N THR A 216 2.92 -2.70 -23.85
CA THR A 216 3.68 -2.33 -25.06
C THR A 216 4.28 -0.94 -24.97
N ASN A 217 3.84 -0.11 -24.05
CA ASN A 217 4.38 1.22 -23.82
C ASN A 217 5.28 1.19 -22.56
N SER A 218 6.58 1.37 -22.75
CA SER A 218 7.57 1.36 -21.66
C SER A 218 7.28 2.38 -20.57
N HIS A 219 6.71 3.55 -20.90
CA HIS A 219 6.28 4.56 -19.93
C HIS A 219 5.16 3.98 -19.03
N HIS A 220 4.13 3.37 -19.65
CA HIS A 220 3.02 2.76 -18.90
C HIS A 220 3.50 1.59 -18.03
N VAL A 221 4.45 0.80 -18.52
CA VAL A 221 5.08 -0.28 -17.73
C VAL A 221 5.77 0.27 -16.49
N ALA A 222 6.61 1.32 -16.64
CA ALA A 222 7.29 1.96 -15.52
C ALA A 222 6.28 2.54 -14.50
N GLU A 223 5.30 3.31 -14.97
CA GLU A 223 4.24 3.84 -14.08
C GLU A 223 3.46 2.71 -13.39
N GLY A 224 3.12 1.65 -14.11
CA GLY A 224 2.43 0.48 -13.58
C GLY A 224 3.20 -0.15 -12.42
N ILE A 225 4.53 -0.25 -12.53
CA ILE A 225 5.42 -0.77 -11.48
C ILE A 225 5.38 0.15 -10.25
N PHE A 226 5.61 1.46 -10.42
CA PHE A 226 5.64 2.40 -9.28
C PHE A 226 4.30 2.50 -8.57
N LYS A 227 3.20 2.57 -9.31
CA LYS A 227 1.83 2.63 -8.76
C LYS A 227 1.43 1.34 -8.05
N SER A 228 1.68 0.17 -8.66
CA SER A 228 1.32 -1.13 -8.05
C SER A 228 2.14 -1.41 -6.80
N THR A 229 3.44 -1.09 -6.80
CA THR A 229 4.32 -1.25 -5.63
C THR A 229 3.90 -0.31 -4.50
N ALA A 230 3.57 0.93 -4.80
CA ALA A 230 3.03 1.87 -3.81
C ALA A 230 1.76 1.34 -3.14
N ARG A 231 0.84 0.79 -3.93
CA ARG A 231 -0.41 0.18 -3.44
C ARG A 231 -0.15 -1.08 -2.60
N ALA A 232 0.76 -1.94 -3.04
CA ALA A 232 1.17 -3.14 -2.31
C ALA A 232 1.82 -2.79 -0.96
N LEU A 233 2.75 -1.82 -0.95
CA LEU A 233 3.37 -1.33 0.28
C LEU A 233 2.34 -0.70 1.23
N ARG A 234 1.42 0.11 0.72
CA ARG A 234 0.33 0.67 1.53
C ARG A 234 -0.48 -0.42 2.23
N MET A 235 -0.81 -1.50 1.54
CA MET A 235 -1.49 -2.65 2.17
C MET A 235 -0.61 -3.30 3.23
N ALA A 236 0.67 -3.53 2.92
CA ALA A 236 1.59 -4.22 3.82
C ALA A 236 1.84 -3.45 5.13
N VAL A 237 1.93 -2.10 5.07
CA VAL A 237 2.17 -1.24 6.24
C VAL A 237 0.89 -0.88 7.00
N THR A 238 -0.30 -1.21 6.47
CA THR A 238 -1.58 -0.92 7.15
C THR A 238 -1.63 -1.64 8.49
N ILE A 239 -2.05 -0.92 9.54
CA ILE A 239 -2.29 -1.51 10.86
C ILE A 239 -3.63 -2.27 10.82
N ASP A 240 -3.60 -3.57 11.13
CA ASP A 240 -4.81 -4.38 11.35
C ASP A 240 -5.08 -4.43 12.86
N PRO A 241 -6.19 -3.86 13.35
CA PRO A 241 -6.49 -3.82 14.78
C PRO A 241 -6.67 -5.21 15.42
N ARG A 242 -6.84 -6.25 14.60
CA ARG A 242 -6.94 -7.64 15.06
C ARG A 242 -5.56 -8.31 15.21
N GLN A 243 -4.53 -7.73 14.59
CA GLN A 243 -3.16 -8.26 14.65
C GLN A 243 -2.49 -7.79 15.94
N GLN A 244 -2.34 -8.68 16.89
CA GLN A 244 -1.61 -8.42 18.13
C GLN A 244 -0.14 -8.84 17.97
N GLY A 245 0.78 -7.90 18.19
CA GLY A 245 2.21 -8.16 18.07
C GLY A 245 2.72 -8.22 16.63
N VAL A 246 3.89 -8.83 16.45
CA VAL A 246 4.52 -9.00 15.15
C VAL A 246 3.84 -10.12 14.37
N PRO A 247 3.45 -9.92 13.08
CA PRO A 247 2.72 -10.89 12.28
C PRO A 247 3.64 -12.05 11.81
N SER A 248 4.13 -12.84 12.76
CA SER A 248 5.03 -13.97 12.51
C SER A 248 4.83 -15.04 13.58
N SER A 249 4.70 -16.30 13.16
CA SER A 249 4.69 -17.45 14.07
C SER A 249 5.99 -17.62 14.85
N LYS A 250 7.09 -16.98 14.41
CA LYS A 250 8.38 -16.95 15.09
C LYS A 250 8.48 -15.84 16.16
N GLY A 251 7.48 -14.96 16.27
CA GLY A 251 7.47 -13.81 17.18
C GLY A 251 8.43 -12.67 16.78
N THR A 252 9.14 -12.79 15.67
CA THR A 252 10.07 -11.77 15.15
C THR A 252 10.09 -11.78 13.62
N LEU A 253 10.44 -10.61 13.05
CA LEU A 253 10.73 -10.40 11.63
C LEU A 253 12.10 -9.71 11.45
N GLN A 254 13.01 -9.97 12.36
CA GLN A 254 14.42 -9.63 12.20
C GLN A 254 15.12 -10.80 11.51
N GLY A 255 15.83 -10.50 10.43
CA GLY A 255 16.63 -11.47 9.68
C GLY A 255 17.91 -11.84 10.38
#